data_710c3513c81b8c4205628a3bdc17e372
#
_entry.id   710c3513c81b8c4205628a3bdc17e372
#
_cell.length_a   1.000
_cell.length_b   1.000
_cell.length_c   1.000
_cell.angle_alpha   90.00
_cell.angle_beta   90.00
_cell.angle_gamma   90.00
#
_symmetry.space_group_name_H-M   'P 1'
#
loop_
_entity.id
_entity.type
_entity.pdbx_description
1 polymer ?
#
loop_
_entity_poly.entity_id
_entity_poly.type
_entity_poly.pdbx_seq_one_letter_code
_entity_poly.pdbx_strand_id
1 'polypeptide(L)'
;MAVAEKTREYRAEARFQRVSPQKARLVLDLIKGRGVEEALTTVAFTKKRIAPVIHKLLTSAVDNAKYLSGEQGADLDVDNLYVKQALANEGPRMKRIRPAPMGRAFRYQRRLTHIILSVAEREGKASLVTKVEEPKATPKAAKATKTEAGSKAAAKKSAAPKKKAAKKA
;
A
#
# COMPACT_ATOMS: atom_id res chain seq x y z
N MET A 1 -25.00 -16.84 22.24
CA MET A 1 -24.38 -17.05 20.91
C MET A 1 -23.85 -15.72 20.41
N ALA A 2 -22.55 -15.57 20.32
CA ALA A 2 -21.96 -14.34 19.81
C ALA A 2 -22.27 -14.25 18.30
N VAL A 3 -23.03 -13.24 17.91
CA VAL A 3 -23.23 -12.88 16.51
C VAL A 3 -21.88 -12.43 16.00
N ALA A 4 -21.23 -13.26 15.19
CA ALA A 4 -20.00 -12.86 14.52
C ALA A 4 -20.33 -11.63 13.66
N GLU A 5 -19.86 -10.47 14.06
CA GLU A 5 -19.96 -9.25 13.28
C GLU A 5 -19.29 -9.53 11.93
N LYS A 6 -20.10 -9.53 10.87
CA LYS A 6 -19.61 -9.74 9.52
C LYS A 6 -18.82 -8.49 9.13
N THR A 7 -17.50 -8.54 9.26
CA THR A 7 -16.60 -7.52 8.71
C THR A 7 -16.97 -7.28 7.25
N ARG A 8 -17.21 -6.04 6.89
CA ARG A 8 -17.54 -5.66 5.51
C ARG A 8 -16.37 -5.98 4.59
N GLU A 9 -16.65 -6.71 3.52
CA GLU A 9 -15.64 -7.11 2.54
C GLU A 9 -15.96 -6.47 1.18
N TYR A 10 -14.97 -5.77 0.65
CA TYR A 10 -15.05 -5.15 -0.67
C TYR A 10 -14.19 -5.93 -1.64
N ARG A 11 -14.80 -6.43 -2.71
CA ARG A 11 -14.17 -7.36 -3.64
C ARG A 11 -13.94 -6.71 -4.99
N ALA A 12 -12.77 -7.00 -5.58
CA ALA A 12 -12.46 -6.75 -6.98
C ALA A 12 -11.90 -8.00 -7.64
N GLU A 13 -12.20 -8.21 -8.92
CA GLU A 13 -11.81 -9.40 -9.66
C GLU A 13 -11.28 -9.06 -11.04
N ALA A 14 -10.11 -9.60 -11.39
CA ALA A 14 -9.56 -9.54 -12.74
C ALA A 14 -9.52 -10.94 -13.36
N ARG A 15 -10.40 -11.17 -14.35
CA ARG A 15 -10.51 -12.47 -15.03
C ARG A 15 -9.59 -12.56 -16.25
N PHE A 16 -9.22 -13.79 -16.63
CA PHE A 16 -8.50 -14.14 -17.86
C PHE A 16 -7.15 -13.44 -18.06
N GLN A 17 -6.43 -13.17 -16.98
CA GLN A 17 -5.11 -12.54 -17.09
C GLN A 17 -4.09 -13.49 -17.70
N ARG A 18 -3.32 -13.00 -18.70
CA ARG A 18 -2.34 -13.81 -19.47
C ARG A 18 -1.03 -14.02 -18.70
N VAL A 19 -1.14 -14.51 -17.47
CA VAL A 19 -0.02 -14.82 -16.57
C VAL A 19 -0.27 -16.18 -15.94
N SER A 20 0.80 -16.88 -15.56
CA SER A 20 0.68 -18.13 -14.80
C SER A 20 0.26 -17.84 -13.35
N PRO A 21 -0.67 -18.63 -12.76
CA PRO A 21 -1.12 -18.43 -11.37
C PRO A 21 0.02 -18.47 -10.35
N GLN A 22 1.01 -19.35 -10.54
CA GLN A 22 2.18 -19.40 -9.67
C GLN A 22 2.96 -18.06 -9.64
N LYS A 23 3.11 -17.41 -10.82
CA LYS A 23 3.79 -16.11 -10.90
C LYS A 23 2.96 -14.98 -10.28
N ALA A 24 1.64 -15.07 -10.36
CA ALA A 24 0.74 -14.11 -9.72
C ALA A 24 0.78 -14.25 -8.19
N ARG A 25 0.78 -15.48 -7.66
CA ARG A 25 0.84 -15.76 -6.23
C ARG A 25 2.04 -15.10 -5.57
N LEU A 26 3.21 -15.13 -6.19
CA LEU A 26 4.42 -14.49 -5.65
C LEU A 26 4.23 -13.01 -5.33
N VAL A 27 3.42 -12.29 -6.12
CA VAL A 27 3.15 -10.87 -5.85
C VAL A 27 2.00 -10.71 -4.87
N LEU A 28 0.99 -11.57 -4.96
CA LEU A 28 -0.16 -11.55 -4.05
C LEU A 28 0.24 -11.87 -2.59
N ASP A 29 1.20 -12.78 -2.41
CA ASP A 29 1.71 -13.13 -1.07
C ASP A 29 2.44 -11.95 -0.40
N LEU A 30 3.00 -11.01 -1.18
CA LEU A 30 3.64 -9.81 -0.65
C LEU A 30 2.65 -8.79 -0.07
N ILE A 31 1.41 -8.78 -0.57
CA ILE A 31 0.39 -7.79 -0.20
C ILE A 31 -0.65 -8.32 0.77
N LYS A 32 -0.75 -9.63 0.90
CA LYS A 32 -1.74 -10.28 1.76
C LYS A 32 -1.54 -9.89 3.23
N GLY A 33 -2.61 -9.42 3.88
CA GLY A 33 -2.60 -9.01 5.29
C GLY A 33 -2.00 -7.64 5.57
N ARG A 34 -1.53 -6.91 4.55
CA ARG A 34 -0.99 -5.55 4.68
C ARG A 34 -2.09 -4.50 4.57
N GLY A 35 -1.84 -3.31 5.12
CA GLY A 35 -2.66 -2.12 4.86
C GLY A 35 -2.66 -1.79 3.37
N VAL A 36 -3.73 -1.17 2.89
CA VAL A 36 -3.90 -0.90 1.45
C VAL A 36 -2.82 0.04 0.92
N GLU A 37 -2.44 1.07 1.67
CA GLU A 37 -1.38 2.00 1.26
C GLU A 37 -0.02 1.30 1.11
N GLU A 38 0.35 0.48 2.10
CA GLU A 38 1.57 -0.32 2.03
C GLU A 38 1.54 -1.33 0.88
N ALA A 39 0.38 -1.92 0.60
CA ALA A 39 0.20 -2.84 -0.50
C ALA A 39 0.38 -2.13 -1.85
N LEU A 40 -0.20 -0.95 -2.04
CA LEU A 40 -0.05 -0.15 -3.27
C LEU A 40 1.41 0.23 -3.51
N THR A 41 2.11 0.72 -2.50
CA THR A 41 3.54 1.06 -2.60
C THR A 41 4.40 -0.18 -2.90
N THR A 42 4.17 -1.30 -2.22
CA THR A 42 4.90 -2.56 -2.45
C THR A 42 4.72 -3.06 -3.89
N VAL A 43 3.49 -3.00 -4.42
CA VAL A 43 3.19 -3.41 -5.79
C VAL A 43 3.81 -2.46 -6.80
N ALA A 44 3.81 -1.13 -6.56
CA ALA A 44 4.41 -0.13 -7.44
C ALA A 44 5.92 -0.38 -7.63
N PHE A 45 6.65 -0.74 -6.57
CA PHE A 45 8.07 -1.05 -6.64
C PHE A 45 8.39 -2.46 -7.18
N THR A 46 7.38 -3.33 -7.31
CA THR A 46 7.59 -4.71 -7.75
C THR A 46 7.82 -4.80 -9.26
N LYS A 47 9.03 -5.21 -9.68
CA LYS A 47 9.42 -5.39 -11.11
C LYS A 47 8.85 -6.68 -11.73
N LYS A 48 7.58 -6.98 -11.55
CA LYS A 48 6.91 -8.15 -12.15
C LYS A 48 5.84 -7.71 -13.13
N ARG A 49 5.73 -8.40 -14.29
CA ARG A 49 4.75 -8.07 -15.32
C ARG A 49 3.31 -8.02 -14.84
N ILE A 50 2.97 -8.75 -13.79
CA ILE A 50 1.63 -8.79 -13.21
C ILE A 50 1.35 -7.63 -12.26
N ALA A 51 2.39 -6.97 -11.72
CA ALA A 51 2.26 -5.90 -10.74
C ALA A 51 1.31 -4.77 -11.20
N PRO A 52 1.40 -4.21 -12.42
CA PRO A 52 0.49 -3.14 -12.83
C PRO A 52 -0.98 -3.58 -12.89
N VAL A 53 -1.26 -4.86 -13.16
CA VAL A 53 -2.62 -5.39 -13.14
C VAL A 53 -3.14 -5.47 -11.70
N ILE A 54 -2.30 -5.96 -10.78
CA ILE A 54 -2.66 -6.05 -9.36
C ILE A 54 -2.85 -4.65 -8.77
N HIS A 55 -2.02 -3.69 -9.13
CA HIS A 55 -2.16 -2.29 -8.70
C HIS A 55 -3.54 -1.72 -9.09
N LYS A 56 -3.92 -1.86 -10.37
CA LYS A 56 -5.24 -1.43 -10.85
C LYS A 56 -6.39 -2.14 -10.13
N LEU A 57 -6.21 -3.42 -9.84
CA LEU A 57 -7.22 -4.20 -9.13
C LEU A 57 -7.38 -3.76 -7.67
N LEU A 58 -6.28 -3.42 -6.99
CA LEU A 58 -6.31 -2.84 -5.65
C LEU A 58 -7.00 -1.49 -5.64
N THR A 59 -6.66 -0.60 -6.57
CA THR A 59 -7.33 0.70 -6.72
C THR A 59 -8.83 0.52 -6.92
N SER A 60 -9.23 -0.39 -7.82
CA SER A 60 -10.65 -0.71 -8.03
C SER A 60 -11.33 -1.27 -6.78
N ALA A 61 -10.63 -2.07 -5.95
CA ALA A 61 -11.19 -2.57 -4.69
C ALA A 61 -11.43 -1.44 -3.67
N VAL A 62 -10.53 -0.46 -3.61
CA VAL A 62 -10.67 0.74 -2.77
C VAL A 62 -11.81 1.63 -3.27
N ASP A 63 -11.91 1.83 -4.59
CA ASP A 63 -12.99 2.62 -5.19
C ASP A 63 -14.36 1.97 -4.93
N ASN A 64 -14.44 0.63 -5.05
CA ASN A 64 -15.64 -0.13 -4.67
C ASN A 64 -15.98 0.02 -3.18
N ALA A 65 -14.97 0.06 -2.31
CA ALA A 65 -15.17 0.27 -0.88
C ALA A 65 -15.77 1.67 -0.61
N LYS A 66 -15.20 2.71 -1.21
CA LYS A 66 -15.70 4.10 -1.09
C LYS A 66 -17.12 4.25 -1.63
N TYR A 67 -17.40 3.62 -2.77
CA TYR A 67 -18.72 3.68 -3.39
C TYR A 67 -19.80 3.04 -2.52
N LEU A 68 -19.56 1.80 -2.07
CA LEU A 68 -20.51 1.04 -1.26
C LEU A 68 -20.69 1.65 0.14
N SER A 69 -19.65 2.23 0.73
CA SER A 69 -19.77 2.95 2.01
C SER A 69 -20.60 4.21 1.85
N GLY A 70 -20.41 4.96 0.77
CA GLY A 70 -21.23 6.13 0.45
C GLY A 70 -22.72 5.79 0.27
N GLU A 71 -23.04 4.68 -0.42
CA GLU A 71 -24.43 4.22 -0.58
C GLU A 71 -25.06 3.77 0.76
N GLN A 72 -24.27 3.20 1.65
CA GLN A 72 -24.75 2.71 2.95
C GLN A 72 -24.74 3.80 4.04
N GLY A 73 -24.25 5.00 3.72
CA GLY A 73 -24.11 6.10 4.69
C GLY A 73 -23.16 5.78 5.84
N ALA A 74 -22.17 4.92 5.60
CA ALA A 74 -21.19 4.54 6.59
C ALA A 74 -19.88 5.28 6.31
N ASP A 75 -19.32 5.89 7.34
CA ASP A 75 -17.98 6.48 7.26
C ASP A 75 -16.94 5.36 7.13
N LEU A 76 -16.19 5.40 6.05
CA LEU A 76 -15.12 4.45 5.76
C LEU A 76 -13.77 5.13 5.88
N ASP A 77 -12.97 4.68 6.84
CA ASP A 77 -11.57 5.09 6.96
C ASP A 77 -10.70 4.29 6.01
N VAL A 78 -10.22 4.94 4.96
CA VAL A 78 -9.37 4.30 3.93
C VAL A 78 -8.06 3.78 4.53
N ASP A 79 -7.54 4.46 5.53
CA ASP A 79 -6.29 4.14 6.21
C ASP A 79 -6.39 2.85 7.03
N ASN A 80 -7.60 2.52 7.50
CA ASN A 80 -7.89 1.29 8.23
C ASN A 80 -8.16 0.08 7.33
N LEU A 81 -8.18 0.28 6.00
CA LEU A 81 -8.37 -0.82 5.06
C LEU A 81 -7.13 -1.71 4.97
N TYR A 82 -7.35 -3.02 4.96
CA TYR A 82 -6.31 -4.01 4.74
C TYR A 82 -6.73 -5.08 3.74
N VAL A 83 -5.76 -5.71 3.11
CA VAL A 83 -5.99 -6.79 2.15
C VAL A 83 -6.28 -8.09 2.91
N LYS A 84 -7.57 -8.45 3.00
CA LYS A 84 -8.02 -9.66 3.70
C LYS A 84 -7.69 -10.91 2.89
N GLN A 85 -8.03 -10.92 1.60
CA GLN A 85 -7.77 -12.04 0.71
C GLN A 85 -7.11 -11.59 -0.58
N ALA A 86 -6.13 -12.36 -1.02
CA ALA A 86 -5.48 -12.20 -2.31
C ALA A 86 -5.31 -13.60 -2.93
N LEU A 87 -6.15 -13.92 -3.89
CA LEU A 87 -6.21 -15.26 -4.49
C LEU A 87 -5.88 -15.21 -5.97
N ALA A 88 -5.13 -16.22 -6.44
CA ALA A 88 -4.89 -16.46 -7.86
C ALA A 88 -5.38 -17.85 -8.22
N ASN A 89 -6.51 -17.91 -8.89
CA ASN A 89 -7.14 -19.15 -9.36
C ASN A 89 -6.67 -19.48 -10.78
N GLU A 90 -6.61 -20.75 -11.09
CA GLU A 90 -6.27 -21.19 -12.43
C GLU A 90 -7.45 -20.95 -13.38
N GLY A 91 -7.13 -20.32 -14.52
CA GLY A 91 -8.06 -20.16 -15.63
C GLY A 91 -7.85 -21.20 -16.72
N PRO A 92 -8.49 -21.02 -17.88
CA PRO A 92 -8.34 -21.91 -19.02
C PRO A 92 -6.88 -22.08 -19.44
N ARG A 93 -6.54 -23.27 -19.90
CA ARG A 93 -5.22 -23.62 -20.39
C ARG A 93 -5.25 -23.75 -21.89
N MET A 94 -4.45 -22.92 -22.58
CA MET A 94 -4.31 -23.00 -24.04
C MET A 94 -3.15 -23.93 -24.41
N LYS A 95 -3.42 -24.97 -25.16
CA LYS A 95 -2.40 -25.88 -25.72
C LYS A 95 -1.66 -25.18 -26.88
N ARG A 96 -0.34 -25.25 -26.89
CA ARG A 96 0.54 -24.67 -27.92
C ARG A 96 1.66 -25.65 -28.22
N ILE A 97 2.24 -25.52 -29.41
CA ILE A 97 3.34 -26.35 -29.87
C ILE A 97 4.58 -25.45 -30.00
N ARG A 98 5.71 -25.95 -29.58
CA ARG A 98 7.02 -25.34 -29.76
C ARG A 98 7.87 -26.27 -30.64
N PRO A 99 8.39 -25.80 -31.77
CA PRO A 99 9.29 -26.61 -32.60
C PRO A 99 10.59 -26.90 -31.84
N ALA A 100 11.13 -28.06 -32.09
CA ALA A 100 12.38 -28.55 -31.52
C ALA A 100 13.28 -29.13 -32.62
N PRO A 101 14.59 -29.33 -32.37
CA PRO A 101 15.53 -29.93 -33.29
C PRO A 101 15.06 -31.31 -33.74
N MET A 102 15.54 -31.74 -34.91
CA MET A 102 15.23 -33.03 -35.54
C MET A 102 13.73 -33.27 -35.85
N GLY A 103 12.99 -32.21 -36.21
CA GLY A 103 11.57 -32.33 -36.57
C GLY A 103 10.63 -32.66 -35.41
N ARG A 104 11.11 -32.61 -34.17
CA ARG A 104 10.28 -32.86 -32.97
C ARG A 104 9.43 -31.64 -32.62
N ALA A 105 8.30 -31.86 -31.98
CA ALA A 105 7.41 -30.80 -31.48
C ALA A 105 7.09 -31.03 -30.01
N PHE A 106 7.38 -30.03 -29.18
CA PHE A 106 7.00 -30.07 -27.76
C PHE A 106 5.70 -29.35 -27.53
N ARG A 107 4.77 -30.01 -26.85
CA ARG A 107 3.51 -29.42 -26.40
C ARG A 107 3.74 -28.64 -25.12
N TYR A 108 3.27 -27.40 -25.06
CA TYR A 108 3.26 -26.61 -23.82
C TYR A 108 1.88 -25.97 -23.58
N GLN A 109 1.61 -25.61 -22.35
CA GLN A 109 0.35 -24.99 -21.97
C GLN A 109 0.58 -23.53 -21.59
N ARG A 110 -0.16 -22.63 -22.23
CA ARG A 110 -0.24 -21.23 -21.83
C ARG A 110 -1.40 -21.09 -20.88
N ARG A 111 -1.09 -20.82 -19.59
CA ARG A 111 -2.08 -20.71 -18.52
C ARG A 111 -2.60 -19.30 -18.43
N LEU A 112 -3.89 -19.17 -18.13
CA LEU A 112 -4.55 -17.94 -17.73
C LEU A 112 -4.81 -18.00 -16.23
N THR A 113 -5.04 -16.83 -15.62
CA THR A 113 -5.27 -16.69 -14.17
C THR A 113 -6.44 -15.77 -13.92
N HIS A 114 -7.24 -16.08 -12.94
CA HIS A 114 -8.24 -15.20 -12.34
C HIS A 114 -7.68 -14.70 -11.01
N ILE A 115 -7.64 -13.40 -10.83
CA ILE A 115 -7.16 -12.76 -9.60
C ILE A 115 -8.35 -12.18 -8.87
N ILE A 116 -8.48 -12.53 -7.59
CA ILE A 116 -9.52 -12.06 -6.70
C ILE A 116 -8.84 -11.37 -5.54
N LEU A 117 -9.22 -10.13 -5.27
CA LEU A 117 -8.80 -9.38 -4.11
C LEU A 117 -10.03 -9.01 -3.29
N SER A 118 -9.96 -9.18 -1.99
CA SER A 118 -10.92 -8.59 -1.06
C SER A 118 -10.19 -7.76 -0.03
N VAL A 119 -10.72 -6.56 0.16
CA VAL A 119 -10.28 -5.59 1.15
C VAL A 119 -11.33 -5.54 2.24
N ALA A 120 -10.92 -5.45 3.48
CA ALA A 120 -11.81 -5.31 4.62
C ALA A 120 -11.30 -4.20 5.54
N GLU A 121 -12.20 -3.63 6.30
CA GLU A 121 -11.87 -2.69 7.35
C GLU A 121 -11.33 -3.45 8.56
N ARG A 122 -10.24 -2.98 9.13
CA ARG A 122 -9.66 -3.55 10.34
C ARG A 122 -10.52 -3.07 11.51
N GLU A 123 -11.26 -3.98 12.14
CA GLU A 123 -12.00 -3.71 13.37
C GLU A 123 -11.06 -3.10 14.40
N GLY A 124 -11.40 -1.90 14.86
CA GLY A 124 -10.57 -0.97 15.56
C GLY A 124 -9.59 -1.54 16.57
N LYS A 125 -8.32 -1.17 16.41
CA LYS A 125 -7.72 -0.44 17.52
C LYS A 125 -8.47 0.89 17.56
N ALA A 126 -9.53 0.95 18.39
CA ALA A 126 -10.03 2.23 18.90
C ALA A 126 -8.78 3.03 19.23
N SER A 127 -8.62 4.16 18.57
CA SER A 127 -7.59 5.10 18.89
C SER A 127 -7.64 5.25 20.42
N LEU A 128 -6.66 4.69 21.10
CA LEU A 128 -6.32 5.14 22.42
C LEU A 128 -5.82 6.57 22.22
N VAL A 129 -6.77 7.46 21.94
CA VAL A 129 -6.61 8.86 22.23
C VAL A 129 -6.40 8.86 23.74
N THR A 130 -5.16 8.77 24.10
CA THR A 130 -4.70 9.08 25.44
C THR A 130 -5.24 10.47 25.67
N LYS A 131 -6.37 10.53 26.38
CA LYS A 131 -6.90 11.76 26.96
C LYS A 131 -5.74 12.28 27.79
N VAL A 132 -4.99 13.20 27.20
CA VAL A 132 -3.99 13.96 27.92
C VAL A 132 -4.80 14.74 28.94
N GLU A 133 -4.91 14.20 30.14
CA GLU A 133 -5.34 14.97 31.29
C GLU A 133 -4.32 16.10 31.43
N GLU A 134 -4.77 17.29 31.14
CA GLU A 134 -4.06 18.51 31.50
C GLU A 134 -3.68 18.44 32.98
N PRO A 135 -2.40 18.54 33.33
CA PRO A 135 -2.05 18.69 34.74
C PRO A 135 -2.52 20.06 35.21
N LYS A 136 -3.56 20.03 36.00
CA LYS A 136 -4.12 21.13 36.75
C LYS A 136 -2.99 21.92 37.45
N ALA A 137 -2.76 23.12 36.98
CA ALA A 137 -1.83 24.07 37.55
C ALA A 137 -2.18 24.34 39.02
N THR A 138 -1.24 24.07 39.89
CA THR A 138 -1.22 24.69 41.23
C THR A 138 -0.08 25.69 41.31
N PRO A 139 -0.34 26.93 41.74
CA PRO A 139 0.68 27.97 41.83
C PRO A 139 1.37 27.90 43.19
N LYS A 140 2.70 27.90 43.24
CA LYS A 140 3.44 28.41 44.43
C LYS A 140 4.78 28.99 44.03
N ALA A 141 4.75 30.30 44.03
CA ALA A 141 5.60 31.28 44.71
C ALA A 141 7.14 31.11 44.74
N ALA A 142 7.75 32.09 44.10
CA ALA A 142 8.86 32.92 44.52
C ALA A 142 10.14 32.31 45.11
N LYS A 143 11.26 32.55 44.46
CA LYS A 143 12.31 33.43 44.99
C LYS A 143 13.44 33.62 44.02
N ALA A 144 13.84 34.89 43.95
CA ALA A 144 14.89 35.48 43.14
C ALA A 144 16.31 35.05 43.53
N THR A 145 17.22 35.17 42.55
CA THR A 145 18.56 35.80 42.59
C THR A 145 19.21 35.56 41.26
N LYS A 146 19.37 36.56 40.40
CA LYS A 146 20.40 37.55 40.18
C LYS A 146 21.83 37.00 40.10
N THR A 147 22.43 37.11 38.93
CA THR A 147 23.73 37.64 38.52
C THR A 147 24.03 37.12 37.12
N GLU A 148 24.06 38.00 36.15
CA GLU A 148 25.10 38.83 35.55
C GLU A 148 26.14 38.02 34.76
N ALA A 149 26.18 38.36 33.54
CA ALA A 149 27.23 38.95 32.75
C ALA A 149 27.94 38.07 31.72
N GLY A 150 27.94 38.54 30.53
CA GLY A 150 29.11 38.81 29.72
C GLY A 150 29.10 38.02 28.40
N SER A 151 28.71 38.60 27.37
CA SER A 151 29.35 39.43 26.37
C SER A 151 29.96 38.71 25.16
N LYS A 152 29.57 39.24 24.02
CA LYS A 152 30.32 39.47 22.76
C LYS A 152 30.50 38.24 21.84
N ALA A 153 29.87 38.32 20.71
CA ALA A 153 30.19 39.05 19.48
C ALA A 153 31.05 38.24 18.51
N ALA A 154 30.68 38.08 17.36
CA ALA A 154 30.95 38.59 16.03
C ALA A 154 30.93 37.47 15.01
N ALA A 155 30.07 37.48 14.03
CA ALA A 155 30.13 38.07 12.73
C ALA A 155 31.19 37.49 11.79
N LYS A 156 30.75 36.99 10.67
CA LYS A 156 31.13 37.28 9.29
C LYS A 156 30.88 36.08 8.41
N LYS A 157 29.94 36.25 7.48
CA LYS A 157 30.10 36.64 6.06
C LYS A 157 30.60 35.54 5.13
N SER A 158 29.67 35.18 4.23
CA SER A 158 29.80 35.26 2.74
C SER A 158 30.59 34.10 2.13
N ALA A 159 30.20 33.44 1.08
CA ALA A 159 29.74 33.84 -0.21
C ALA A 159 29.45 32.60 -1.07
N ALA A 160 28.37 32.60 -1.81
CA ALA A 160 28.32 32.00 -3.13
C ALA A 160 29.13 32.92 -4.08
N PRO A 161 29.49 32.59 -5.29
CA PRO A 161 28.75 31.87 -6.33
C PRO A 161 29.66 31.15 -7.38
N LYS A 162 29.07 30.59 -8.38
CA LYS A 162 29.27 30.80 -9.83
C LYS A 162 29.12 29.52 -10.67
N LYS A 163 28.10 29.57 -11.49
CA LYS A 163 27.97 29.15 -12.89
C LYS A 163 29.29 28.94 -13.60
N LYS A 164 29.38 27.88 -14.38
CA LYS A 164 29.85 27.96 -15.77
C LYS A 164 29.17 26.89 -16.63
N ALA A 165 28.57 27.46 -17.63
CA ALA A 165 28.04 26.84 -18.82
C ALA A 165 29.17 26.65 -19.85
N ALA A 166 28.81 25.96 -20.91
CA ALA A 166 29.41 25.85 -22.24
C ALA A 166 30.25 24.57 -22.45
N LYS A 167 30.11 23.85 -23.51
CA LYS A 167 29.70 23.96 -24.90
C LYS A 167 30.48 22.89 -25.66
N LYS A 168 29.76 22.20 -26.56
CA LYS A 168 30.23 21.66 -27.83
C LYS A 168 31.41 20.66 -27.88
N ALA A 169 31.18 19.49 -28.33
CA ALA A 169 31.40 18.98 -29.67
C ALA A 169 30.61 17.69 -29.87
#